data_355056cd78ce3c6cb0bd4bafeaacde9c
#
_entry.id   355056cd78ce3c6cb0bd4bafeaacde9c
#
_cell.length_a   1.000
_cell.length_b   1.000
_cell.length_c   1.000
_cell.angle_alpha   90.00
_cell.angle_beta   90.00
_cell.angle_gamma   90.00
#
_symmetry.space_group_name_H-M   'P 1'
#
loop_
_entity.id
_entity.type
_entity.pdbx_description
1 polymer ?
#
loop_
_entity_poly.entity_id
_entity_poly.type
_entity_poly.pdbx_seq_one_letter_code
_entity_poly.pdbx_strand_id
1 'polypeptide(L)'
;MLFVHETHEVVGLKEDEFETLYRTGWMPMLAEGDDARLLWYMNHAHGSGPAYNVVTITGVRDGAAWERLDERIRTGDLREWMHSVDGCRHDVKAKVMLPVHWSPIQEVDFADVPTDGREHELHLFMEDTGWPTSSLDDYIQAWDDIYRQPLLRYADDMRAIPIDIQACFQNAHGSATRREAMLWQWIPDPQTVMHLIATDLPIERREPGTYMYDALAFRDQWRSRLLRTAAWSPLY
;
A
#
# COMPACT_ATOMS: atom_id res chain seq x y z
N MET A 1 -1.35 15.66 -2.87
CA MET A 1 -2.34 14.54 -2.84
C MET A 1 -2.27 13.83 -1.51
N LEU A 2 -3.39 13.31 -1.00
CA LEU A 2 -3.46 12.43 0.15
C LEU A 2 -3.70 11.00 -0.33
N PHE A 3 -3.19 10.01 0.41
CA PHE A 3 -3.44 8.59 0.15
C PHE A 3 -4.08 7.98 1.40
N VAL A 4 -5.29 7.46 1.25
CA VAL A 4 -6.02 6.80 2.32
C VAL A 4 -5.76 5.31 2.19
N HIS A 5 -5.02 4.77 3.13
CA HIS A 5 -4.72 3.34 3.21
C HIS A 5 -5.64 2.70 4.24
N GLU A 6 -6.36 1.68 3.85
CA GLU A 6 -7.25 0.94 4.72
C GLU A 6 -6.90 -0.54 4.70
N THR A 7 -6.93 -1.15 5.87
CA THR A 7 -6.86 -2.62 6.02
C THR A 7 -8.20 -3.08 6.59
N HIS A 8 -8.93 -3.86 5.82
CA HIS A 8 -10.25 -4.38 6.18
C HIS A 8 -10.12 -5.83 6.65
N GLU A 9 -10.74 -6.14 7.78
CA GLU A 9 -10.93 -7.51 8.27
C GLU A 9 -12.29 -8.02 7.79
N VAL A 10 -12.31 -8.61 6.60
CA VAL A 10 -13.55 -9.01 5.91
C VAL A 10 -14.12 -10.29 6.54
N VAL A 11 -15.45 -10.37 6.64
CA VAL A 11 -16.15 -11.60 7.01
C VAL A 11 -15.97 -12.64 5.89
N GLY A 12 -15.36 -13.78 6.18
CA GLY A 12 -14.92 -14.73 5.14
C GLY A 12 -16.01 -15.18 4.17
N LEU A 13 -17.26 -15.39 4.64
CA LEU A 13 -18.40 -15.71 3.77
C LEU A 13 -18.90 -14.53 2.91
N LYS A 14 -18.37 -13.33 3.14
CA LYS A 14 -18.77 -12.10 2.44
C LYS A 14 -17.63 -11.49 1.61
N GLU A 15 -16.56 -12.23 1.36
CA GLU A 15 -15.40 -11.73 0.60
C GLU A 15 -15.81 -11.28 -0.81
N ASP A 16 -16.59 -12.11 -1.52
CA ASP A 16 -17.07 -11.80 -2.87
C ASP A 16 -18.06 -10.61 -2.88
N GLU A 17 -18.91 -10.49 -1.85
CA GLU A 17 -19.81 -9.36 -1.68
C GLU A 17 -19.03 -8.07 -1.43
N PHE A 18 -18.03 -8.12 -0.55
CA PHE A 18 -17.15 -6.99 -0.26
C PHE A 18 -16.39 -6.53 -1.50
N GLU A 19 -15.79 -7.46 -2.25
CA GLU A 19 -15.10 -7.15 -3.51
C GLU A 19 -16.04 -6.52 -4.54
N THR A 20 -17.26 -7.07 -4.68
CA THR A 20 -18.27 -6.53 -5.59
C THR A 20 -18.66 -5.10 -5.22
N LEU A 21 -18.86 -4.80 -3.93
CA LEU A 21 -19.15 -3.44 -3.45
C LEU A 21 -18.05 -2.44 -3.83
N TYR A 22 -16.79 -2.84 -3.79
CA TYR A 22 -15.68 -1.99 -4.22
C TYR A 22 -15.62 -1.84 -5.75
N ARG A 23 -15.69 -2.94 -6.48
CA ARG A 23 -15.56 -2.96 -7.95
C ARG A 23 -16.71 -2.22 -8.64
N THR A 24 -17.95 -2.48 -8.23
CA THR A 24 -19.16 -1.94 -8.89
C THR A 24 -19.77 -0.73 -8.20
N GLY A 25 -19.35 -0.44 -6.96
CA GLY A 25 -19.82 0.70 -6.16
C GLY A 25 -18.73 1.75 -5.97
N TRP A 26 -17.76 1.52 -5.05
CA TRP A 26 -16.76 2.53 -4.66
C TRP A 26 -16.01 3.12 -5.84
N MET A 27 -15.44 2.28 -6.68
CA MET A 27 -14.64 2.72 -7.82
C MET A 27 -15.44 3.61 -8.79
N PRO A 28 -16.61 3.23 -9.34
CA PRO A 28 -17.38 4.10 -10.22
C PRO A 28 -17.96 5.32 -9.50
N MET A 29 -18.43 5.21 -8.25
CA MET A 29 -18.99 6.34 -7.51
C MET A 29 -17.95 7.43 -7.21
N LEU A 30 -16.70 7.06 -6.99
CA LEU A 30 -15.60 8.04 -6.90
C LEU A 30 -15.31 8.69 -8.25
N ALA A 31 -15.51 7.96 -9.34
CA ALA A 31 -15.25 8.46 -10.68
C ALA A 31 -16.28 9.50 -11.19
N GLU A 32 -17.43 9.63 -10.53
CA GLU A 32 -18.41 10.68 -10.84
C GLU A 32 -17.90 12.10 -10.52
N GLY A 33 -16.83 12.22 -9.72
CA GLY A 33 -16.18 13.47 -9.38
C GLY A 33 -14.67 13.44 -9.56
N ASP A 34 -14.02 14.57 -9.27
CA ASP A 34 -12.56 14.74 -9.38
C ASP A 34 -11.84 14.75 -8.04
N ASP A 35 -12.52 14.40 -6.95
CA ASP A 35 -11.98 14.49 -5.60
C ASP A 35 -11.12 13.31 -5.21
N ALA A 36 -11.49 12.11 -5.67
CA ALA A 36 -10.83 10.87 -5.26
C ALA A 36 -10.91 9.77 -6.33
N ARG A 37 -10.00 8.78 -6.24
CA ARG A 37 -10.01 7.54 -7.03
C ARG A 37 -9.54 6.38 -6.16
N LEU A 38 -10.18 5.22 -6.29
CA LEU A 38 -9.58 3.97 -5.86
C LEU A 38 -8.33 3.72 -6.71
N LEU A 39 -7.19 3.50 -6.07
CA LEU A 39 -5.92 3.25 -6.75
C LEU A 39 -5.56 1.77 -6.71
N TRP A 40 -5.62 1.14 -5.53
CA TRP A 40 -5.34 -0.28 -5.38
C TRP A 40 -6.42 -0.97 -4.56
N TYR A 41 -6.75 -2.18 -4.97
CA TYR A 41 -7.49 -3.17 -4.20
C TYR A 41 -6.66 -4.46 -4.15
N MET A 42 -6.23 -4.84 -2.95
CA MET A 42 -5.25 -5.89 -2.72
C MET A 42 -5.76 -6.91 -1.71
N ASN A 43 -5.62 -8.18 -2.04
CA ASN A 43 -5.81 -9.27 -1.09
C ASN A 43 -4.47 -9.65 -0.44
N HIS A 44 -4.46 -10.07 0.82
CA HIS A 44 -3.28 -10.71 1.37
C HIS A 44 -2.92 -11.95 0.54
N ALA A 45 -1.66 -12.07 0.13
CA ALA A 45 -1.17 -13.28 -0.51
C ALA A 45 -1.29 -14.45 0.48
N HIS A 46 -1.73 -15.60 0.00
CA HIS A 46 -2.00 -16.76 0.85
C HIS A 46 -0.78 -17.12 1.71
N GLY A 47 -0.97 -17.26 3.01
CA GLY A 47 0.07 -17.58 3.98
C GLY A 47 0.95 -16.42 4.43
N SER A 48 0.75 -15.18 3.93
CA SER A 48 1.56 -14.01 4.30
C SER A 48 0.96 -13.15 5.42
N GLY A 49 -0.21 -13.49 5.91
CA GLY A 49 -0.91 -12.73 6.96
C GLY A 49 -2.29 -13.29 7.28
N PRO A 50 -3.12 -12.54 8.01
CA PRO A 50 -4.48 -12.96 8.32
C PRO A 50 -5.29 -13.19 7.05
N ALA A 51 -6.05 -14.31 7.01
CA ALA A 51 -6.98 -14.59 5.94
C ALA A 51 -8.09 -13.53 5.88
N TYR A 52 -8.67 -13.35 4.70
CA TYR A 52 -9.77 -12.41 4.46
C TYR A 52 -9.45 -10.95 4.78
N ASN A 53 -8.16 -10.60 4.82
CA ASN A 53 -7.76 -9.22 4.94
C ASN A 53 -7.55 -8.60 3.54
N VAL A 54 -8.19 -7.46 3.33
CA VAL A 54 -8.10 -6.67 2.11
C VAL A 54 -7.43 -5.35 2.44
N VAL A 55 -6.53 -4.91 1.58
CA VAL A 55 -5.92 -3.58 1.66
C VAL A 55 -6.40 -2.75 0.48
N THR A 56 -6.88 -1.55 0.76
CA THR A 56 -7.23 -0.57 -0.28
C THR A 56 -6.41 0.70 -0.12
N ILE A 57 -6.07 1.33 -1.23
CA ILE A 57 -5.52 2.68 -1.24
C ILE A 57 -6.39 3.55 -2.14
N THR A 58 -6.95 4.61 -1.55
CA THR A 58 -7.70 5.64 -2.26
C THR A 58 -6.87 6.91 -2.32
N GLY A 59 -6.60 7.42 -3.53
CA GLY A 59 -6.04 8.74 -3.74
C GLY A 59 -7.10 9.80 -3.56
N VAL A 60 -6.77 10.85 -2.81
CA VAL A 60 -7.63 12.01 -2.59
C VAL A 60 -6.84 13.26 -2.96
N ARG A 61 -7.44 14.15 -3.74
CA ARG A 61 -6.75 15.30 -4.35
C ARG A 61 -6.05 16.19 -3.31
N ASP A 62 -6.79 16.57 -2.26
CA ASP A 62 -6.30 17.45 -1.19
C ASP A 62 -7.20 17.34 0.06
N GLY A 63 -6.94 18.17 1.06
CA GLY A 63 -7.72 18.19 2.30
C GLY A 63 -9.18 18.61 2.10
N ALA A 64 -9.47 19.53 1.19
CA ALA A 64 -10.84 19.96 0.88
C ALA A 64 -11.62 18.83 0.17
N ALA A 65 -10.97 18.09 -0.73
CA ALA A 65 -11.54 16.91 -1.36
C ALA A 65 -11.80 15.79 -0.32
N TRP A 66 -10.91 15.65 0.66
CA TRP A 66 -11.11 14.74 1.79
C TRP A 66 -12.36 15.09 2.60
N GLU A 67 -12.56 16.38 2.92
CA GLU A 67 -13.73 16.85 3.65
C GLU A 67 -15.02 16.56 2.89
N ARG A 68 -15.05 16.81 1.57
CA ARG A 68 -16.23 16.51 0.73
C ARG A 68 -16.48 15.01 0.63
N LEU A 69 -15.43 14.18 0.51
CA LEU A 69 -15.56 12.73 0.49
C LEU A 69 -16.16 12.21 1.81
N ASP A 70 -15.67 12.71 2.94
CA ASP A 70 -16.18 12.35 4.27
C ASP A 70 -17.66 12.77 4.45
N GLU A 71 -18.07 13.93 3.91
CA GLU A 71 -19.47 14.35 3.90
C GLU A 71 -20.34 13.42 3.04
N ARG A 72 -19.88 13.02 1.85
CA ARG A 72 -20.56 12.03 0.99
C ARG A 72 -20.76 10.70 1.70
N ILE A 73 -19.76 10.23 2.44
CA ILE A 73 -19.83 8.98 3.20
C ILE A 73 -20.79 9.09 4.39
N ARG A 74 -20.76 10.19 5.14
CA ARG A 74 -21.56 10.31 6.38
C ARG A 74 -23.03 10.67 6.13
N THR A 75 -23.30 11.54 5.19
CA THR A 75 -24.63 12.13 5.00
C THR A 75 -25.08 12.16 3.54
N GLY A 76 -24.18 11.92 2.58
CA GLY A 76 -24.45 12.00 1.15
C GLY A 76 -24.75 10.64 0.49
N ASP A 77 -24.44 10.59 -0.79
CA ASP A 77 -24.73 9.50 -1.72
C ASP A 77 -23.98 8.19 -1.39
N LEU A 78 -22.81 8.27 -0.73
CA LEU A 78 -22.02 7.11 -0.35
C LEU A 78 -22.44 6.45 0.98
N ARG A 79 -23.39 7.02 1.69
CA ARG A 79 -23.79 6.54 3.02
C ARG A 79 -24.33 5.11 3.00
N GLU A 80 -25.24 4.79 2.10
CA GLU A 80 -25.83 3.45 2.01
C GLU A 80 -24.80 2.42 1.55
N TRP A 81 -23.92 2.80 0.63
CA TRP A 81 -22.80 1.97 0.21
C TRP A 81 -21.88 1.64 1.40
N MET A 82 -21.48 2.65 2.19
CA MET A 82 -20.63 2.45 3.36
C MET A 82 -21.30 1.53 4.39
N HIS A 83 -22.60 1.68 4.61
CA HIS A 83 -23.33 0.78 5.50
C HIS A 83 -23.30 -0.68 5.00
N SER A 84 -23.39 -0.91 3.71
CA SER A 84 -23.27 -2.24 3.11
C SER A 84 -21.87 -2.81 3.29
N VAL A 85 -20.83 -2.01 3.08
CA VAL A 85 -19.43 -2.39 3.31
C VAL A 85 -19.17 -2.75 4.78
N ASP A 86 -19.69 -1.94 5.71
CA ASP A 86 -19.58 -2.22 7.15
C ASP A 86 -20.26 -3.53 7.55
N GLY A 87 -21.32 -3.91 6.83
CA GLY A 87 -21.96 -5.22 6.99
C GLY A 87 -21.14 -6.41 6.51
N CYS A 88 -20.05 -6.17 5.76
CA CYS A 88 -19.17 -7.20 5.21
C CYS A 88 -17.82 -7.33 5.92
N ARG A 89 -17.52 -6.48 6.90
CA ARG A 89 -16.24 -6.49 7.63
C ARG A 89 -16.42 -6.46 9.13
N HIS A 90 -15.46 -7.04 9.84
CA HIS A 90 -15.38 -7.01 11.30
C HIS A 90 -14.73 -5.71 11.81
N ASP A 91 -13.72 -5.23 11.09
CA ASP A 91 -12.93 -4.06 11.48
C ASP A 91 -12.31 -3.39 10.25
N VAL A 92 -11.96 -2.13 10.39
CA VAL A 92 -11.15 -1.38 9.44
C VAL A 92 -10.14 -0.51 10.16
N LYS A 93 -8.88 -0.60 9.72
CA LYS A 93 -7.79 0.24 10.21
C LYS A 93 -7.39 1.19 9.09
N ALA A 94 -7.71 2.47 9.25
CA ALA A 94 -7.46 3.49 8.26
C ALA A 94 -6.35 4.45 8.69
N LYS A 95 -5.57 4.91 7.73
CA LYS A 95 -4.55 5.97 7.90
C LYS A 95 -4.49 6.85 6.67
N VAL A 96 -4.25 8.13 6.91
CA VAL A 96 -3.94 9.11 5.86
C VAL A 96 -2.43 9.21 5.72
N MET A 97 -1.95 9.08 4.50
CA MET A 97 -0.53 9.09 4.17
C MET A 97 -0.21 10.23 3.22
N LEU A 98 1.03 10.71 3.31
CA LEU A 98 1.65 11.65 2.39
C LEU A 98 2.86 10.99 1.72
N PRO A 99 3.11 11.22 0.42
CA PRO A 99 4.32 10.74 -0.20
C PRO A 99 5.53 11.44 0.42
N VAL A 100 6.62 10.71 0.60
CA VAL A 100 7.90 11.31 0.99
C VAL A 100 8.54 12.00 -0.23
N HIS A 101 9.48 12.93 0.00
CA HIS A 101 10.05 13.78 -1.04
C HIS A 101 10.69 13.02 -2.23
N TRP A 102 11.16 11.81 -2.02
CA TRP A 102 11.76 10.97 -3.04
C TRP A 102 10.84 9.83 -3.55
N SER A 103 9.59 9.77 -3.09
CA SER A 103 8.63 8.77 -3.57
C SER A 103 8.45 8.87 -5.09
N PRO A 104 8.52 7.76 -5.84
CA PRO A 104 8.21 7.78 -7.27
C PRO A 104 6.82 8.34 -7.57
N ILE A 105 5.83 7.95 -6.78
CA ILE A 105 4.47 8.50 -6.86
C ILE A 105 4.35 9.65 -5.87
N GLN A 106 4.24 10.88 -6.39
CA GLN A 106 3.92 12.11 -5.65
C GLN A 106 2.44 12.47 -5.80
N GLU A 107 1.95 12.32 -7.01
CA GLU A 107 0.57 12.58 -7.42
C GLU A 107 0.16 11.54 -8.46
N VAL A 108 -1.12 11.31 -8.58
CA VAL A 108 -1.71 10.45 -9.62
C VAL A 108 -2.69 11.32 -10.40
N ASP A 109 -2.55 11.33 -11.73
CA ASP A 109 -3.58 11.94 -12.57
C ASP A 109 -4.82 11.03 -12.57
N PHE A 110 -5.91 11.53 -12.04
CA PHE A 110 -7.15 10.75 -11.95
C PHE A 110 -7.76 10.41 -13.31
N ALA A 111 -7.37 11.13 -14.38
CA ALA A 111 -7.78 10.79 -15.73
C ALA A 111 -7.13 9.49 -16.24
N ASP A 112 -5.96 9.15 -15.72
CA ASP A 112 -5.21 7.95 -16.10
C ASP A 112 -5.61 6.72 -15.28
N VAL A 113 -6.41 6.88 -14.21
CA VAL A 113 -6.84 5.78 -13.35
C VAL A 113 -8.05 5.07 -13.98
N PRO A 114 -7.95 3.78 -14.34
CA PRO A 114 -9.08 3.01 -14.84
C PRO A 114 -10.25 2.96 -13.85
N THR A 115 -11.46 3.10 -14.37
CA THR A 115 -12.71 3.07 -13.58
C THR A 115 -13.72 2.06 -14.10
N ASP A 116 -13.34 1.29 -15.12
CA ASP A 116 -14.20 0.33 -15.81
C ASP A 116 -14.11 -1.11 -15.25
N GLY A 117 -13.21 -1.32 -14.27
CA GLY A 117 -13.03 -2.63 -13.65
C GLY A 117 -12.52 -3.71 -14.59
N ARG A 118 -11.82 -3.33 -15.67
CA ARG A 118 -11.22 -4.29 -16.63
C ARG A 118 -10.22 -5.19 -15.91
N GLU A 119 -10.15 -6.43 -16.36
CA GLU A 119 -9.30 -7.44 -15.77
C GLU A 119 -7.88 -7.43 -16.38
N HIS A 120 -6.91 -7.74 -15.55
CA HIS A 120 -5.49 -7.84 -15.87
C HIS A 120 -4.85 -9.04 -15.12
N GLU A 121 -3.60 -9.34 -15.43
CA GLU A 121 -2.82 -10.33 -14.68
C GLU A 121 -2.62 -9.88 -13.22
N LEU A 122 -2.53 -10.86 -12.33
CA LEU A 122 -2.34 -10.62 -10.91
C LEU A 122 -0.88 -10.22 -10.64
N HIS A 123 -0.69 -9.12 -9.95
CA HIS A 123 0.61 -8.65 -9.54
C HIS A 123 0.82 -8.85 -8.03
N LEU A 124 2.05 -9.18 -7.66
CA LEU A 124 2.46 -9.32 -6.27
C LEU A 124 3.16 -8.04 -5.82
N PHE A 125 2.77 -7.60 -4.63
CA PHE A 125 3.35 -6.44 -3.97
C PHE A 125 3.86 -6.81 -2.58
N MET A 126 4.84 -6.04 -2.11
CA MET A 126 5.27 -6.06 -0.72
C MET A 126 5.03 -4.69 -0.10
N GLU A 127 4.29 -4.67 1.00
CA GLU A 127 4.11 -3.51 1.85
C GLU A 127 5.02 -3.64 3.05
N ASP A 128 6.02 -2.76 3.15
CA ASP A 128 6.89 -2.66 4.30
C ASP A 128 6.53 -1.43 5.14
N THR A 129 6.13 -1.63 6.38
CA THR A 129 5.92 -0.55 7.34
C THR A 129 7.04 -0.58 8.37
N GLY A 130 7.75 0.53 8.51
CA GLY A 130 8.84 0.68 9.47
C GLY A 130 8.57 1.78 10.50
N TRP A 131 9.01 1.52 11.73
CA TRP A 131 8.89 2.45 12.85
C TRP A 131 10.28 2.93 13.28
N PRO A 132 10.58 4.24 13.13
CA PRO A 132 11.90 4.77 13.47
C PRO A 132 12.17 4.70 14.96
N THR A 133 13.44 4.49 15.29
CA THR A 133 13.98 4.62 16.65
C THR A 133 14.43 6.04 16.96
N SER A 134 14.66 6.85 15.91
CA SER A 134 15.06 8.26 15.98
C SER A 134 13.98 9.17 15.36
N SER A 135 14.35 10.10 14.50
CA SER A 135 13.38 10.91 13.76
C SER A 135 12.84 10.17 12.53
N LEU A 136 11.61 10.48 12.14
CA LEU A 136 11.02 9.94 10.93
C LEU A 136 11.78 10.43 9.68
N ASP A 137 12.25 11.68 9.70
CA ASP A 137 12.96 12.29 8.58
C ASP A 137 14.32 11.60 8.35
N ASP A 138 15.07 11.29 9.43
CA ASP A 138 16.32 10.52 9.32
C ASP A 138 16.08 9.12 8.77
N TYR A 139 14.99 8.48 9.18
CA TYR A 139 14.63 7.16 8.68
C TYR A 139 14.23 7.16 7.20
N ILE A 140 13.45 8.16 6.77
CA ILE A 140 13.07 8.36 5.37
C ILE A 140 14.32 8.61 4.51
N GLN A 141 15.26 9.43 5.00
CA GLN A 141 16.52 9.67 4.30
C GLN A 141 17.39 8.41 4.24
N ALA A 142 17.46 7.66 5.35
CA ALA A 142 18.19 6.39 5.36
C ALA A 142 17.62 5.38 4.36
N TRP A 143 16.30 5.32 4.19
CA TRP A 143 15.70 4.46 3.16
C TRP A 143 16.08 4.88 1.73
N ASP A 144 16.21 6.17 1.47
CA ASP A 144 16.77 6.62 0.18
C ASP A 144 18.22 6.16 0.02
N ASP A 145 19.08 6.50 0.97
CA ASP A 145 20.53 6.34 0.85
C ASP A 145 20.98 4.88 0.83
N ILE A 146 20.45 4.04 1.74
CA ILE A 146 20.94 2.67 1.95
C ILE A 146 20.08 1.58 1.31
N TYR A 147 18.87 1.92 0.83
CA TYR A 147 17.98 0.95 0.20
C TYR A 147 17.64 1.34 -1.25
N ARG A 148 16.98 2.49 -1.48
CA ARG A 148 16.53 2.89 -2.81
C ARG A 148 17.71 3.19 -3.77
N GLN A 149 18.68 3.99 -3.36
CA GLN A 149 19.81 4.33 -4.23
C GLN A 149 20.63 3.09 -4.66
N PRO A 150 20.94 2.12 -3.79
CA PRO A 150 21.50 0.84 -4.21
C PRO A 150 20.64 0.08 -5.22
N LEU A 151 19.31 0.00 -5.02
CA LEU A 151 18.41 -0.66 -5.98
C LEU A 151 18.47 -0.01 -7.36
N LEU A 152 18.43 1.33 -7.42
CA LEU A 152 18.51 2.06 -8.69
C LEU A 152 19.82 1.82 -9.45
N ARG A 153 20.94 1.59 -8.75
CA ARG A 153 22.24 1.27 -9.40
C ARG A 153 22.23 -0.09 -10.09
N TYR A 154 21.37 -0.99 -9.68
CA TYR A 154 21.20 -2.32 -10.29
C TYR A 154 20.03 -2.37 -11.28
N ALA A 155 19.35 -1.23 -11.50
CA ALA A 155 18.14 -1.16 -12.34
C ALA A 155 18.40 -1.52 -13.82
N ASP A 156 19.63 -1.33 -14.32
CA ASP A 156 20.01 -1.73 -15.68
C ASP A 156 20.07 -3.25 -15.86
N ASP A 157 20.14 -4.01 -14.77
CA ASP A 157 20.04 -5.48 -14.77
C ASP A 157 18.67 -5.91 -14.22
N MET A 158 17.66 -5.87 -15.07
CA MET A 158 16.26 -6.23 -14.73
C MET A 158 16.10 -7.63 -14.11
N ARG A 159 17.13 -8.49 -14.23
CA ARG A 159 17.14 -9.81 -13.61
C ARG A 159 17.62 -9.79 -12.16
N ALA A 160 18.23 -8.68 -11.73
CA ALA A 160 18.83 -8.55 -10.41
C ALA A 160 17.93 -7.80 -9.41
N ILE A 161 16.84 -7.13 -9.87
CA ILE A 161 15.97 -6.35 -9.00
C ILE A 161 14.78 -7.23 -8.57
N PRO A 162 14.76 -7.72 -7.32
CA PRO A 162 13.65 -8.50 -6.82
C PRO A 162 12.41 -7.64 -6.52
N ILE A 163 12.58 -6.32 -6.40
CA ILE A 163 11.57 -5.41 -5.88
C ILE A 163 11.73 -4.05 -6.57
N ASP A 164 10.61 -3.50 -7.05
CA ASP A 164 10.52 -2.15 -7.61
C ASP A 164 9.68 -1.25 -6.70
N ILE A 165 10.29 -0.15 -6.20
CA ILE A 165 9.62 0.77 -5.29
C ILE A 165 8.67 1.66 -6.09
N GLN A 166 7.37 1.42 -5.96
CA GLN A 166 6.32 2.20 -6.58
C GLN A 166 6.03 3.49 -5.82
N ALA A 167 6.02 3.42 -4.48
CA ALA A 167 5.82 4.58 -3.63
C ALA A 167 6.48 4.38 -2.26
N CYS A 168 6.77 5.52 -1.63
CA CYS A 168 7.09 5.59 -0.21
C CYS A 168 6.23 6.67 0.43
N PHE A 169 5.60 6.32 1.53
CA PHE A 169 4.68 7.18 2.25
C PHE A 169 5.10 7.37 3.70
N GLN A 170 4.74 8.51 4.27
CA GLN A 170 4.76 8.73 5.72
C GLN A 170 3.32 8.85 6.23
N ASN A 171 3.08 8.35 7.43
CA ASN A 171 1.79 8.51 8.09
C ASN A 171 1.59 9.96 8.53
N ALA A 172 0.51 10.59 8.04
CA ALA A 172 0.07 11.91 8.47
C ALA A 172 -0.93 11.82 9.62
N HIS A 173 -1.87 10.86 9.56
CA HIS A 173 -2.89 10.62 10.57
C HIS A 173 -3.40 9.18 10.47
N GLY A 174 -3.96 8.63 11.56
CA GLY A 174 -4.67 7.35 11.59
C GLY A 174 -4.25 6.41 12.70
N SER A 175 -4.49 5.11 12.52
CA SER A 175 -4.42 4.07 13.53
C SER A 175 -3.00 3.66 13.99
N ALA A 176 -1.96 4.32 13.50
CA ALA A 176 -0.60 4.06 13.95
C ALA A 176 -0.40 4.45 15.42
N THR A 177 0.28 3.61 16.17
CA THR A 177 0.62 3.89 17.58
C THR A 177 1.77 4.86 17.71
N ARG A 178 2.60 5.00 16.69
CA ARG A 178 3.73 5.93 16.57
C ARG A 178 3.95 6.29 15.10
N ARG A 179 4.79 7.29 14.84
CA ARG A 179 5.14 7.71 13.48
C ARG A 179 5.75 6.55 12.70
N GLU A 180 5.35 6.41 11.46
CA GLU A 180 5.80 5.34 10.59
C GLU A 180 6.01 5.83 9.15
N ALA A 181 6.83 5.10 8.42
CA ALA A 181 6.92 5.19 6.97
C ALA A 181 6.58 3.83 6.35
N MET A 182 6.11 3.84 5.11
CA MET A 182 5.66 2.67 4.39
C MET A 182 6.21 2.67 2.96
N LEU A 183 6.86 1.58 2.58
CA LEU A 183 7.23 1.28 1.21
C LEU A 183 6.11 0.47 0.54
N TRP A 184 5.74 0.87 -0.65
CA TRP A 184 4.81 0.18 -1.55
C TRP A 184 5.60 -0.32 -2.75
N GLN A 185 5.78 -1.63 -2.84
CA GLN A 185 6.79 -2.24 -3.71
C GLN A 185 6.16 -3.32 -4.57
N TRP A 186 6.32 -3.19 -5.87
CA TRP A 186 5.98 -4.25 -6.82
C TRP A 186 7.08 -5.32 -6.86
N ILE A 187 6.68 -6.57 -7.02
CA ILE A 187 7.55 -7.73 -7.18
C ILE A 187 7.40 -8.23 -8.61
N PRO A 188 8.33 -7.86 -9.51
CA PRO A 188 8.23 -8.22 -10.95
C PRO A 188 8.29 -9.73 -11.17
N ASP A 189 9.12 -10.45 -10.42
CA ASP A 189 9.24 -11.89 -10.47
C ASP A 189 8.97 -12.51 -9.09
N PRO A 190 7.81 -13.16 -8.89
CA PRO A 190 7.50 -13.80 -7.63
C PRO A 190 8.50 -14.89 -7.20
N GLN A 191 9.25 -15.48 -8.12
CA GLN A 191 10.25 -16.51 -7.78
C GLN A 191 11.42 -15.93 -6.98
N THR A 192 11.78 -14.65 -7.20
CA THR A 192 12.83 -14.00 -6.43
C THR A 192 12.46 -13.83 -4.96
N VAL A 193 11.17 -13.62 -4.67
CA VAL A 193 10.66 -13.53 -3.30
C VAL A 193 10.68 -14.90 -2.60
N MET A 194 10.48 -15.97 -3.33
CA MET A 194 10.58 -17.33 -2.76
C MET A 194 11.95 -17.58 -2.15
N HIS A 195 13.01 -17.05 -2.76
CA HIS A 195 14.35 -17.15 -2.18
C HIS A 195 14.46 -16.39 -0.85
N LEU A 196 13.89 -15.17 -0.77
CA LEU A 196 13.89 -14.39 0.47
C LEU A 196 13.06 -15.03 1.60
N ILE A 197 11.98 -15.71 1.25
CA ILE A 197 11.08 -16.35 2.22
C ILE A 197 11.62 -17.71 2.67
N ALA A 198 12.23 -18.49 1.77
CA ALA A 198 12.56 -19.88 1.98
C ALA A 198 14.02 -20.12 2.42
N THR A 199 14.85 -19.09 2.46
CA THR A 199 16.26 -19.20 2.86
C THR A 199 16.61 -18.22 3.96
N ASP A 200 17.50 -18.65 4.86
CA ASP A 200 18.11 -17.72 5.82
C ASP A 200 18.97 -16.68 5.10
N LEU A 201 18.92 -15.46 5.60
CA LEU A 201 19.80 -14.41 5.14
C LEU A 201 21.25 -14.77 5.51
N PRO A 202 22.17 -14.91 4.53
CA PRO A 202 23.56 -15.22 4.79
C PRO A 202 24.20 -14.24 5.80
N ILE A 203 25.14 -14.74 6.60
CA ILE A 203 25.76 -13.94 7.66
C ILE A 203 26.46 -12.69 7.10
N GLU A 204 27.01 -12.80 5.91
CA GLU A 204 27.69 -11.72 5.18
C GLU A 204 26.75 -10.56 4.82
N ARG A 205 25.43 -10.81 4.81
CA ARG A 205 24.39 -9.79 4.63
C ARG A 205 23.85 -9.24 5.94
N ARG A 206 24.45 -9.61 7.07
CA ARG A 206 24.09 -9.13 8.43
C ARG A 206 25.25 -8.38 9.08
N GLU A 207 26.29 -8.05 8.31
CA GLU A 207 27.48 -7.34 8.80
C GLU A 207 27.38 -5.83 8.53
N PRO A 208 28.18 -5.00 9.23
CA PRO A 208 28.27 -3.57 8.97
C PRO A 208 28.55 -3.27 7.50
N GLY A 209 27.87 -2.26 6.95
CA GLY A 209 27.92 -1.91 5.54
C GLY A 209 26.90 -2.66 4.65
N THR A 210 26.05 -3.49 5.26
CA THR A 210 24.91 -4.11 4.58
C THR A 210 23.60 -3.46 5.00
N TYR A 211 22.63 -3.43 4.08
CA TYR A 211 21.30 -2.84 4.38
C TYR A 211 20.67 -3.38 5.67
N MET A 212 20.68 -4.69 5.87
CA MET A 212 20.03 -5.32 7.02
C MET A 212 20.66 -4.91 8.35
N TYR A 213 21.97 -4.70 8.38
CA TYR A 213 22.69 -4.25 9.58
C TYR A 213 22.54 -2.74 9.76
N ASP A 214 22.83 -1.96 8.73
CA ASP A 214 22.89 -0.50 8.85
C ASP A 214 21.50 0.11 9.12
N ALA A 215 20.43 -0.53 8.62
CA ALA A 215 19.06 -0.14 8.93
C ALA A 215 18.70 -0.22 10.42
N LEU A 216 19.39 -1.03 11.21
CA LEU A 216 19.17 -1.13 12.68
C LEU A 216 19.52 0.16 13.43
N ALA A 217 20.35 1.04 12.84
CA ALA A 217 20.62 2.36 13.41
C ALA A 217 19.38 3.27 13.39
N PHE A 218 18.41 3.01 12.50
CA PHE A 218 17.25 3.86 12.28
C PHE A 218 15.95 3.21 12.71
N ARG A 219 15.89 1.87 12.74
CA ARG A 219 14.72 1.10 13.16
C ARG A 219 15.12 -0.21 13.82
N ASP A 220 14.35 -0.64 14.79
CA ASP A 220 14.44 -1.96 15.43
C ASP A 220 13.24 -2.86 15.09
N GLN A 221 12.24 -2.30 14.45
CA GLN A 221 10.98 -2.94 14.15
C GLN A 221 10.48 -2.57 12.76
N TRP A 222 10.08 -3.57 11.98
CA TRP A 222 9.29 -3.36 10.78
C TRP A 222 8.31 -4.54 10.58
N ARG A 223 7.31 -4.31 9.75
CA ARG A 223 6.36 -5.34 9.32
C ARG A 223 6.34 -5.38 7.81
N SER A 224 6.47 -6.58 7.25
CA SER A 224 6.35 -6.87 5.84
C SER A 224 5.08 -7.68 5.58
N ARG A 225 4.34 -7.34 4.53
CA ARG A 225 3.16 -8.07 4.07
C ARG A 225 3.27 -8.31 2.58
N LEU A 226 2.92 -9.52 2.13
CA LEU A 226 2.75 -9.80 0.71
C LEU A 226 1.27 -9.61 0.36
N LEU A 227 1.03 -8.80 -0.64
CA LEU A 227 -0.28 -8.44 -1.14
C LEU A 227 -0.37 -8.81 -2.63
N ARG A 228 -1.53 -9.27 -3.06
CA ARG A 228 -1.81 -9.60 -4.44
C ARG A 228 -2.95 -8.71 -4.94
N THR A 229 -2.80 -8.09 -6.12
CA THR A 229 -3.88 -7.32 -6.73
C THR A 229 -5.10 -8.21 -6.94
N ALA A 230 -6.31 -7.64 -6.79
CA ALA A 230 -7.46 -8.18 -7.50
C ALA A 230 -7.23 -8.02 -9.01
N ALA A 231 -7.83 -8.90 -9.81
CA ALA A 231 -7.65 -8.86 -11.26
C ALA A 231 -8.16 -7.56 -11.93
N TRP A 232 -8.95 -6.78 -11.22
CA TRP A 232 -9.57 -5.53 -11.67
C TRP A 232 -9.04 -4.29 -10.94
N SER A 233 -8.03 -4.44 -10.05
CA SER A 233 -7.44 -3.31 -9.32
C SER A 233 -7.04 -2.20 -10.30
N PRO A 234 -7.43 -0.93 -10.09
CA PRO A 234 -7.15 0.13 -11.06
C PRO A 234 -5.67 0.29 -11.39
N LEU A 235 -4.82 0.24 -10.38
CA LEU A 235 -3.36 0.19 -10.54
C LEU A 235 -2.83 -1.19 -10.14
N TYR A 236 -1.78 -1.63 -10.85
CA TYR A 236 -1.21 -2.97 -10.69
C TYR A 236 0.25 -3.04 -11.16
#